data_aa39339349ccb721a15f9ce56c99e925
#
_entry.id   aa39339349ccb721a15f9ce56c99e925
#
_cell.length_a   1.000
_cell.length_b   1.000
_cell.length_c   1.000
_cell.angle_alpha   90.00
_cell.angle_beta   90.00
_cell.angle_gamma   90.00
#
_symmetry.space_group_name_H-M   'P 1'
#
loop_
_entity.id
_entity.type
_entity.pdbx_description
1 polymer ?
#
loop_
_entity_poly.entity_id
_entity_poly.type
_entity_poly.pdbx_seq_one_letter_code
_entity_poly.pdbx_strand_id
1 'polypeptide(L)'
;PAPAQTSTTPAAPETEAPAPGDVPKGNGELIYLVSKGFQHRFWQAVNEGAKQAADEYGYKIQFVGPDDETKVTQQLDQLQAALDAKPIAIGLAALDTGAAEPILQKIEAANIPLVAFDSGVDSDLPVTTVSTDNEAAAQEAAKHMIELVGGKGTVGVICHDQTSQTGKQRCNGFVDYVKANAADINLLEPQVT
;
A
#
# COMPACT_ATOMS: atom_id res chain seq x y z
N PRO A 1 -31.17 -35.72 15.55
CA PRO A 1 -30.13 -34.82 15.06
C PRO A 1 -30.79 -33.79 14.19
N ALA A 2 -30.75 -32.53 14.62
CA ALA A 2 -31.26 -31.40 13.87
C ALA A 2 -30.20 -30.96 12.84
N PRO A 3 -30.58 -30.48 11.63
CA PRO A 3 -29.64 -30.01 10.66
C PRO A 3 -29.03 -28.66 11.08
N ALA A 4 -27.71 -28.53 10.91
CA ALA A 4 -26.96 -27.32 11.13
C ALA A 4 -27.43 -26.22 10.15
N GLN A 5 -27.82 -25.06 10.67
CA GLN A 5 -28.13 -23.88 9.88
C GLN A 5 -26.80 -23.21 9.51
N THR A 6 -26.48 -23.22 8.23
CA THR A 6 -25.41 -22.38 7.67
C THR A 6 -25.87 -20.93 7.62
N SER A 7 -25.32 -20.10 8.52
CA SER A 7 -25.51 -18.66 8.45
C SER A 7 -24.65 -18.08 7.32
N THR A 8 -25.29 -17.76 6.21
CA THR A 8 -24.67 -16.91 5.16
C THR A 8 -24.72 -15.47 5.62
N THR A 9 -23.57 -14.91 5.97
CA THR A 9 -23.41 -13.46 6.15
C THR A 9 -23.62 -12.78 4.79
N PRO A 10 -24.50 -11.76 4.69
CA PRO A 10 -24.64 -11.03 3.43
C PRO A 10 -23.32 -10.30 3.12
N ALA A 11 -22.80 -10.48 1.93
CA ALA A 11 -21.72 -9.66 1.41
C ALA A 11 -22.17 -8.18 1.41
N ALA A 12 -21.29 -7.29 1.88
CA ALA A 12 -21.52 -5.86 1.75
C ALA A 12 -21.70 -5.50 0.26
N PRO A 13 -22.56 -4.53 -0.11
CA PRO A 13 -22.72 -4.16 -1.50
C PRO A 13 -21.38 -3.66 -2.05
N GLU A 14 -20.85 -4.34 -3.05
CA GLU A 14 -19.75 -3.83 -3.86
C GLU A 14 -20.26 -2.53 -4.52
N THR A 15 -19.69 -1.41 -4.11
CA THR A 15 -19.90 -0.14 -4.81
C THR A 15 -19.20 -0.26 -6.15
N GLU A 16 -19.97 -0.43 -7.21
CA GLU A 16 -19.46 -0.50 -8.58
C GLU A 16 -18.68 0.78 -8.86
N ALA A 17 -17.40 0.64 -9.26
CA ALA A 17 -16.58 1.80 -9.62
C ALA A 17 -17.27 2.55 -10.78
N PRO A 18 -17.30 3.89 -10.77
CA PRO A 18 -17.92 4.67 -11.84
C PRO A 18 -17.30 4.29 -13.19
N ALA A 19 -18.14 4.18 -14.22
CA ALA A 19 -17.66 3.92 -15.56
C ALA A 19 -16.69 5.04 -16.01
N PRO A 20 -15.66 4.74 -16.83
CA PRO A 20 -14.63 5.70 -17.21
C PRO A 20 -15.16 7.03 -17.81
N GLY A 21 -16.39 7.05 -18.28
CA GLY A 21 -17.05 8.27 -18.84
C GLY A 21 -17.67 9.20 -17.81
N ASP A 22 -17.84 8.75 -16.56
CA ASP A 22 -18.54 9.51 -15.52
C ASP A 22 -17.59 10.25 -14.55
N VAL A 23 -16.27 10.11 -14.73
CA VAL A 23 -15.27 10.78 -13.89
C VAL A 23 -15.17 12.24 -14.31
N PRO A 24 -15.38 13.20 -13.38
CA PRO A 24 -15.24 14.63 -13.70
C PRO A 24 -13.84 14.95 -14.21
N LYS A 25 -13.78 15.74 -15.28
CA LYS A 25 -12.49 16.21 -15.81
C LYS A 25 -12.04 17.47 -15.10
N GLY A 26 -10.75 17.55 -14.81
CA GLY A 26 -10.11 18.75 -14.29
C GLY A 26 -9.84 19.79 -15.36
N ASN A 27 -9.37 20.97 -14.92
CA ASN A 27 -8.93 22.08 -15.75
C ASN A 27 -7.46 22.43 -15.49
N GLY A 28 -6.64 21.41 -15.17
CA GLY A 28 -5.23 21.57 -14.89
C GLY A 28 -4.91 21.83 -13.42
N GLU A 29 -5.81 21.48 -12.51
CA GLU A 29 -5.53 21.49 -11.07
C GLU A 29 -4.44 20.48 -10.73
N LEU A 30 -3.67 20.80 -9.67
CA LEU A 30 -2.55 19.99 -9.23
C LEU A 30 -3.00 18.85 -8.31
N ILE A 31 -2.59 17.62 -8.65
CA ILE A 31 -2.56 16.47 -7.74
C ILE A 31 -1.10 16.16 -7.42
N TYR A 32 -0.78 16.00 -6.14
CA TYR A 32 0.59 15.78 -5.68
C TYR A 32 0.75 14.34 -5.19
N LEU A 33 1.69 13.58 -5.74
CA LEU A 33 1.94 12.20 -5.38
C LEU A 33 3.30 12.05 -4.72
N VAL A 34 3.32 11.44 -3.53
CA VAL A 34 4.53 11.15 -2.75
C VAL A 34 4.68 9.63 -2.63
N SER A 35 5.68 9.09 -3.32
CA SER A 35 5.98 7.66 -3.36
C SER A 35 7.04 7.26 -2.32
N LYS A 36 7.29 5.95 -2.16
CA LYS A 36 8.35 5.45 -1.27
C LYS A 36 9.75 5.55 -1.87
N GLY A 37 9.87 5.70 -3.18
CA GLY A 37 11.13 5.84 -3.89
C GLY A 37 10.92 6.43 -5.27
N PHE A 38 12.01 6.85 -5.92
CA PHE A 38 11.90 7.46 -7.24
C PHE A 38 12.65 6.67 -8.32
N GLN A 39 13.78 6.07 -8.01
CA GLN A 39 14.67 5.46 -9.01
C GLN A 39 14.28 4.04 -9.41
N HIS A 40 13.57 3.30 -8.57
CA HIS A 40 13.17 1.93 -8.84
C HIS A 40 12.15 1.86 -9.99
N ARG A 41 12.27 0.85 -10.85
CA ARG A 41 11.39 0.68 -12.04
C ARG A 41 9.90 0.64 -11.69
N PHE A 42 9.55 0.09 -10.53
CA PHE A 42 8.18 0.09 -10.04
C PHE A 42 7.63 1.52 -9.92
N TRP A 43 8.37 2.41 -9.24
CA TRP A 43 7.96 3.80 -9.05
C TRP A 43 7.95 4.60 -10.35
N GLN A 44 8.82 4.25 -11.30
CA GLN A 44 8.79 4.84 -12.65
C GLN A 44 7.50 4.45 -13.39
N ALA A 45 7.08 3.18 -13.30
CA ALA A 45 5.83 2.71 -13.89
C ALA A 45 4.60 3.38 -13.22
N VAL A 46 4.61 3.55 -11.90
CA VAL A 46 3.55 4.28 -11.18
C VAL A 46 3.47 5.74 -11.63
N ASN A 47 4.62 6.42 -11.75
CA ASN A 47 4.68 7.80 -12.25
C ASN A 47 4.13 7.92 -13.69
N GLU A 48 4.48 6.97 -14.55
CA GLU A 48 3.99 6.96 -15.94
C GLU A 48 2.47 6.77 -15.99
N GLY A 49 1.94 5.81 -15.21
CA GLY A 49 0.49 5.61 -15.11
C GLY A 49 -0.24 6.83 -14.54
N ALA A 50 0.35 7.51 -13.56
CA ALA A 50 -0.20 8.74 -13.01
C ALA A 50 -0.25 9.88 -14.04
N LYS A 51 0.80 10.02 -14.86
CA LYS A 51 0.81 11.02 -15.96
C LYS A 51 -0.25 10.71 -17.02
N GLN A 52 -0.38 9.44 -17.43
CA GLN A 52 -1.40 9.02 -18.38
C GLN A 52 -2.82 9.35 -17.88
N ALA A 53 -3.10 9.03 -16.59
CA ALA A 53 -4.38 9.37 -15.99
C ALA A 53 -4.59 10.89 -15.90
N ALA A 54 -3.56 11.66 -15.55
CA ALA A 54 -3.65 13.11 -15.49
C ALA A 54 -3.97 13.73 -16.87
N ASP A 55 -3.30 13.26 -17.92
CA ASP A 55 -3.57 13.70 -19.30
C ASP A 55 -4.99 13.33 -19.74
N GLU A 56 -5.45 12.11 -19.41
CA GLU A 56 -6.79 11.64 -19.73
C GLU A 56 -7.88 12.46 -19.04
N TYR A 57 -7.69 12.77 -17.75
CA TYR A 57 -8.71 13.45 -16.94
C TYR A 57 -8.50 14.95 -16.79
N GLY A 58 -7.47 15.53 -17.41
CA GLY A 58 -7.26 16.98 -17.47
C GLY A 58 -6.66 17.58 -16.19
N TYR A 59 -5.86 16.81 -15.43
CA TYR A 59 -5.15 17.27 -14.23
C TYR A 59 -3.66 17.47 -14.50
N LYS A 60 -2.96 18.10 -13.55
CA LYS A 60 -1.50 18.12 -13.49
C LYS A 60 -1.04 17.22 -12.37
N ILE A 61 0.04 16.48 -12.62
CA ILE A 61 0.67 15.63 -11.62
C ILE A 61 2.04 16.18 -11.25
N GLN A 62 2.32 16.28 -9.96
CA GLN A 62 3.67 16.33 -9.43
C GLN A 62 3.94 15.03 -8.68
N PHE A 63 4.90 14.25 -9.17
CA PHE A 63 5.30 12.98 -8.59
C PHE A 63 6.68 13.12 -8.00
N VAL A 64 6.81 12.84 -6.70
CA VAL A 64 8.09 12.86 -5.98
C VAL A 64 8.25 11.57 -5.17
N GLY A 65 9.47 11.27 -4.81
CA GLY A 65 9.82 10.20 -3.90
C GLY A 65 11.25 10.37 -3.42
N PRO A 66 11.60 9.80 -2.27
CA PRO A 66 12.98 9.84 -1.78
C PRO A 66 13.92 9.05 -2.69
N ASP A 67 15.21 9.21 -2.49
CA ASP A 67 16.26 8.54 -3.29
C ASP A 67 16.14 7.01 -3.20
N ASP A 68 15.81 6.51 -2.02
CA ASP A 68 15.55 5.10 -1.76
C ASP A 68 14.53 4.92 -0.62
N GLU A 69 14.06 3.69 -0.43
CA GLU A 69 13.01 3.35 0.53
C GLU A 69 13.47 3.32 2.00
N THR A 70 14.70 3.72 2.30
CA THR A 70 15.20 3.89 3.69
C THR A 70 15.11 5.34 4.18
N LYS A 71 14.79 6.28 3.30
CA LYS A 71 14.86 7.74 3.55
C LYS A 71 13.53 8.30 4.06
N VAL A 72 13.05 7.81 5.21
CA VAL A 72 11.78 8.25 5.81
C VAL A 72 11.72 9.76 5.98
N THR A 73 12.78 10.39 6.55
CA THR A 73 12.82 11.84 6.76
C THR A 73 12.65 12.61 5.45
N GLN A 74 13.33 12.17 4.38
CA GLN A 74 13.21 12.81 3.06
C GLN A 74 11.78 12.72 2.52
N GLN A 75 11.10 11.57 2.72
CA GLN A 75 9.69 11.44 2.34
C GLN A 75 8.80 12.39 3.13
N LEU A 76 9.01 12.53 4.44
CA LEU A 76 8.23 13.44 5.28
C LEU A 76 8.41 14.89 4.85
N ASP A 77 9.64 15.33 4.52
CA ASP A 77 9.90 16.66 3.97
C ASP A 77 9.16 16.87 2.63
N GLN A 78 9.14 15.86 1.77
CA GLN A 78 8.40 15.89 0.50
C GLN A 78 6.88 15.92 0.71
N LEU A 79 6.36 15.20 1.71
CA LEU A 79 4.94 15.23 2.05
C LEU A 79 4.54 16.61 2.63
N GLN A 80 5.40 17.22 3.46
CA GLN A 80 5.17 18.60 3.92
C GLN A 80 5.19 19.59 2.74
N ALA A 81 6.11 19.44 1.80
CA ALA A 81 6.15 20.29 0.60
C ALA A 81 4.90 20.07 -0.28
N ALA A 82 4.37 18.84 -0.36
CA ALA A 82 3.12 18.56 -1.04
C ALA A 82 1.95 19.32 -0.41
N LEU A 83 1.85 19.32 0.93
CA LEU A 83 0.84 20.08 1.66
C LEU A 83 0.97 21.60 1.41
N ASP A 84 2.20 22.12 1.45
CA ASP A 84 2.48 23.55 1.27
C ASP A 84 2.15 24.04 -0.15
N ALA A 85 2.21 23.14 -1.13
CA ALA A 85 1.81 23.42 -2.52
C ALA A 85 0.30 23.58 -2.71
N LYS A 86 -0.51 23.22 -1.69
CA LYS A 86 -1.98 23.30 -1.69
C LYS A 86 -2.63 22.67 -2.93
N PRO A 87 -2.33 21.41 -3.22
CA PRO A 87 -2.95 20.69 -4.34
C PRO A 87 -4.42 20.42 -4.04
N ILE A 88 -5.19 20.02 -5.07
CA ILE A 88 -6.58 19.61 -4.86
C ILE A 88 -6.72 18.21 -4.23
N ALA A 89 -5.66 17.39 -4.32
CA ALA A 89 -5.56 16.07 -3.69
C ALA A 89 -4.09 15.68 -3.51
N ILE A 90 -3.83 14.86 -2.51
CA ILE A 90 -2.54 14.23 -2.26
C ILE A 90 -2.68 12.72 -2.37
N GLY A 91 -1.74 12.07 -3.07
CA GLY A 91 -1.52 10.65 -3.01
C GLY A 91 -0.27 10.34 -2.19
N LEU A 92 -0.34 9.34 -1.33
CA LEU A 92 0.78 8.92 -0.47
C LEU A 92 0.95 7.40 -0.49
N ALA A 93 2.18 6.96 -0.72
CA ALA A 93 2.66 5.62 -0.39
C ALA A 93 3.62 5.74 0.79
N ALA A 94 3.18 5.44 2.02
CA ALA A 94 3.97 5.73 3.20
C ALA A 94 5.11 4.72 3.41
N LEU A 95 6.33 5.23 3.69
CA LEU A 95 7.48 4.43 4.14
C LEU A 95 7.31 3.99 5.60
N ASP A 96 6.73 4.85 6.42
CA ASP A 96 6.48 4.60 7.84
C ASP A 96 5.08 5.09 8.17
N THR A 97 4.22 4.16 8.61
CA THR A 97 2.81 4.44 8.87
C THR A 97 2.62 5.42 10.04
N GLY A 98 3.48 5.34 11.07
CA GLY A 98 3.40 6.18 12.27
C GLY A 98 4.09 7.53 12.09
N ALA A 99 5.23 7.57 11.41
CA ALA A 99 5.99 8.81 11.22
C ALA A 99 5.26 9.85 10.35
N ALA A 100 4.35 9.42 9.48
CA ALA A 100 3.56 10.31 8.64
C ALA A 100 2.43 11.04 9.41
N GLU A 101 1.98 10.51 10.55
CA GLU A 101 0.79 10.97 11.29
C GLU A 101 0.75 12.48 11.56
N PRO A 102 1.83 13.16 12.02
CA PRO A 102 1.76 14.60 12.28
C PRO A 102 1.48 15.45 11.03
N ILE A 103 1.86 14.96 9.84
CA ILE A 103 1.58 15.66 8.58
C ILE A 103 0.19 15.29 8.08
N LEU A 104 -0.27 14.05 8.30
CA LEU A 104 -1.63 13.64 7.97
C LEU A 104 -2.67 14.48 8.69
N GLN A 105 -2.47 14.79 9.97
CA GLN A 105 -3.35 15.70 10.73
C GLN A 105 -3.40 17.11 10.13
N LYS A 106 -2.29 17.61 9.58
CA LYS A 106 -2.28 18.92 8.89
C LYS A 106 -3.00 18.86 7.54
N ILE A 107 -2.89 17.72 6.81
CA ILE A 107 -3.60 17.50 5.54
C ILE A 107 -5.11 17.48 5.81
N GLU A 108 -5.54 16.78 6.87
CA GLU A 108 -6.93 16.76 7.33
C GLU A 108 -7.43 18.17 7.67
N ALA A 109 -6.69 18.90 8.49
CA ALA A 109 -7.04 20.28 8.88
C ALA A 109 -7.10 21.24 7.69
N ALA A 110 -6.34 20.97 6.62
CA ALA A 110 -6.38 21.71 5.36
C ALA A 110 -7.55 21.28 4.45
N ASN A 111 -8.31 20.23 4.81
CA ASN A 111 -9.36 19.62 4.01
C ASN A 111 -8.88 19.20 2.61
N ILE A 112 -7.65 18.71 2.49
CA ILE A 112 -7.11 18.18 1.23
C ILE A 112 -7.38 16.67 1.20
N PRO A 113 -8.13 16.15 0.21
CA PRO A 113 -8.35 14.71 0.06
C PRO A 113 -7.03 13.94 -0.06
N LEU A 114 -6.92 12.83 0.67
CA LEU A 114 -5.78 11.93 0.62
C LEU A 114 -6.21 10.58 0.03
N VAL A 115 -5.42 10.07 -0.90
CA VAL A 115 -5.51 8.68 -1.40
C VAL A 115 -4.21 7.96 -1.03
N ALA A 116 -4.31 6.83 -0.35
CA ALA A 116 -3.16 5.96 -0.17
C ALA A 116 -2.99 5.05 -1.40
N PHE A 117 -1.75 4.83 -1.84
CA PHE A 117 -1.46 3.91 -2.94
C PHE A 117 -0.23 3.05 -2.61
N ASP A 118 -0.20 1.81 -3.11
CA ASP A 118 0.80 0.78 -2.80
C ASP A 118 0.89 0.46 -1.31
N SER A 119 1.23 1.43 -0.47
CA SER A 119 1.38 1.28 0.99
C SER A 119 0.51 2.30 1.72
N GLY A 120 -0.33 1.83 2.63
CA GLY A 120 -1.25 2.67 3.40
C GLY A 120 -0.59 3.34 4.60
N VAL A 121 -1.43 3.93 5.43
CA VAL A 121 -1.10 4.60 6.70
C VAL A 121 -1.96 4.03 7.83
N ASP A 122 -1.54 4.22 9.08
CA ASP A 122 -2.32 3.83 10.27
C ASP A 122 -3.31 4.97 10.65
N SER A 123 -4.16 5.35 9.67
CA SER A 123 -5.13 6.43 9.80
C SER A 123 -6.33 6.18 8.90
N ASP A 124 -7.51 6.63 9.33
CA ASP A 124 -8.75 6.58 8.53
C ASP A 124 -8.89 7.78 7.57
N LEU A 125 -7.87 8.66 7.51
CA LEU A 125 -7.89 9.86 6.67
C LEU A 125 -7.97 9.56 5.16
N PRO A 126 -7.27 8.54 4.60
CA PRO A 126 -7.38 8.25 3.18
C PRO A 126 -8.82 7.91 2.77
N VAL A 127 -9.33 8.58 1.74
CA VAL A 127 -10.65 8.25 1.17
C VAL A 127 -10.68 6.85 0.57
N THR A 128 -9.53 6.33 0.17
CA THR A 128 -9.32 4.94 -0.25
C THR A 128 -7.84 4.58 -0.23
N THR A 129 -7.55 3.29 -0.21
CA THR A 129 -6.20 2.73 -0.42
C THR A 129 -6.22 1.81 -1.63
N VAL A 130 -5.38 2.10 -2.61
CA VAL A 130 -5.21 1.28 -3.82
C VAL A 130 -3.92 0.49 -3.71
N SER A 131 -4.00 -0.79 -3.42
CA SER A 131 -2.83 -1.65 -3.20
C SER A 131 -3.09 -3.08 -3.65
N THR A 132 -2.01 -3.86 -3.75
CA THR A 132 -2.09 -5.32 -3.79
C THR A 132 -2.68 -5.82 -2.46
N ASP A 133 -3.46 -6.90 -2.47
CA ASP A 133 -3.72 -7.70 -1.27
C ASP A 133 -2.41 -8.40 -0.86
N ASN A 134 -1.61 -7.68 -0.07
CA ASN A 134 -0.25 -8.10 0.27
C ASN A 134 -0.23 -9.33 1.19
N GLU A 135 -1.23 -9.47 2.03
CA GLU A 135 -1.35 -10.61 2.92
C GLU A 135 -1.70 -11.87 2.12
N ALA A 136 -2.74 -11.82 1.28
CA ALA A 136 -3.12 -12.95 0.43
C ALA A 136 -1.99 -13.35 -0.54
N ALA A 137 -1.31 -12.38 -1.15
CA ALA A 137 -0.16 -12.65 -2.02
C ALA A 137 1.01 -13.33 -1.27
N ALA A 138 1.27 -12.91 -0.02
CA ALA A 138 2.31 -13.52 0.81
C ALA A 138 1.92 -14.94 1.27
N GLN A 139 0.65 -15.19 1.55
CA GLN A 139 0.12 -16.52 1.87
C GLN A 139 0.28 -17.48 0.67
N GLU A 140 -0.02 -17.04 -0.54
CA GLU A 140 0.21 -17.84 -1.76
C GLU A 140 1.70 -18.14 -1.99
N ALA A 141 2.58 -17.17 -1.72
CA ALA A 141 4.02 -17.39 -1.79
C ALA A 141 4.49 -18.44 -0.73
N ALA A 142 3.95 -18.37 0.49
CA ALA A 142 4.23 -19.33 1.55
C ALA A 142 3.75 -20.73 1.20
N LYS A 143 2.53 -20.85 0.65
CA LYS A 143 1.98 -22.13 0.16
C LYS A 143 2.89 -22.76 -0.90
N HIS A 144 3.30 -21.97 -1.88
CA HIS A 144 4.20 -22.47 -2.92
C HIS A 144 5.58 -22.86 -2.36
N MET A 145 6.12 -22.10 -1.39
CA MET A 145 7.36 -22.46 -0.70
C MET A 145 7.23 -23.81 0.03
N ILE A 146 6.14 -24.03 0.76
CA ILE A 146 5.87 -25.31 1.45
C ILE A 146 5.86 -26.48 0.45
N GLU A 147 5.21 -26.31 -0.68
CA GLU A 147 5.18 -27.33 -1.75
C GLU A 147 6.60 -27.62 -2.29
N LEU A 148 7.38 -26.59 -2.59
CA LEU A 148 8.74 -26.72 -3.13
C LEU A 148 9.69 -27.48 -2.19
N VAL A 149 9.58 -27.25 -0.87
CA VAL A 149 10.44 -27.92 0.13
C VAL A 149 9.86 -29.26 0.61
N GLY A 150 8.71 -29.68 0.07
CA GLY A 150 8.05 -30.94 0.44
C GLY A 150 7.52 -30.95 1.87
N GLY A 151 7.08 -29.80 2.38
CA GLY A 151 6.43 -29.62 3.69
C GLY A 151 7.36 -29.74 4.90
N LYS A 152 8.66 -29.85 4.74
CA LYS A 152 9.63 -30.04 5.84
C LYS A 152 10.99 -29.41 5.53
N GLY A 153 11.80 -29.21 6.58
CA GLY A 153 13.15 -28.62 6.43
C GLY A 153 13.24 -27.25 7.09
N THR A 154 14.21 -26.44 6.66
CA THR A 154 14.45 -25.11 7.23
C THR A 154 14.19 -24.05 6.17
N VAL A 155 13.39 -23.04 6.50
CA VAL A 155 13.07 -21.90 5.64
C VAL A 155 13.47 -20.59 6.37
N GLY A 156 14.18 -19.72 5.67
CA GLY A 156 14.49 -18.36 6.13
C GLY A 156 13.65 -17.33 5.38
N VAL A 157 13.30 -16.22 6.07
CA VAL A 157 12.56 -15.10 5.51
C VAL A 157 13.35 -13.83 5.71
N ILE A 158 13.48 -13.05 4.63
CA ILE A 158 14.02 -11.69 4.67
C ILE A 158 12.86 -10.75 4.42
N CYS A 159 12.50 -9.96 5.43
CA CYS A 159 11.44 -8.96 5.36
C CYS A 159 12.01 -7.65 4.84
N HIS A 160 11.29 -7.00 3.94
CA HIS A 160 11.72 -5.75 3.31
C HIS A 160 11.92 -4.61 4.32
N ASP A 161 10.92 -4.41 5.19
CA ASP A 161 10.94 -3.44 6.29
C ASP A 161 9.91 -3.84 7.37
N GLN A 162 9.88 -3.09 8.47
CA GLN A 162 8.90 -3.27 9.57
C GLN A 162 8.04 -2.02 9.82
N THR A 163 8.18 -0.98 9.03
CA THR A 163 7.51 0.30 9.26
C THR A 163 6.40 0.58 8.25
N SER A 164 6.56 0.12 7.00
CA SER A 164 5.52 0.27 5.99
C SER A 164 4.41 -0.79 6.14
N GLN A 165 3.20 -0.46 5.71
CA GLN A 165 2.08 -1.40 5.72
C GLN A 165 2.37 -2.62 4.84
N THR A 166 2.91 -2.42 3.64
CA THR A 166 3.25 -3.50 2.71
C THR A 166 4.32 -4.42 3.26
N GLY A 167 5.36 -3.89 3.91
CA GLY A 167 6.42 -4.68 4.55
C GLY A 167 5.87 -5.59 5.64
N LYS A 168 5.08 -5.02 6.54
CA LYS A 168 4.40 -5.77 7.62
C LYS A 168 3.49 -6.87 7.08
N GLN A 169 2.60 -6.53 6.14
CA GLN A 169 1.62 -7.49 5.58
C GLN A 169 2.29 -8.65 4.85
N ARG A 170 3.31 -8.38 4.03
CA ARG A 170 4.05 -9.43 3.30
C ARG A 170 4.84 -10.33 4.24
N CYS A 171 5.55 -9.74 5.20
CA CYS A 171 6.32 -10.52 6.17
C CYS A 171 5.40 -11.39 7.03
N ASN A 172 4.40 -10.79 7.67
CA ASN A 172 3.50 -11.50 8.57
C ASN A 172 2.64 -12.52 7.82
N GLY A 173 2.08 -12.17 6.66
CA GLY A 173 1.27 -13.11 5.86
C GLY A 173 2.02 -14.38 5.49
N PHE A 174 3.31 -14.27 5.12
CA PHE A 174 4.14 -15.45 4.86
C PHE A 174 4.44 -16.25 6.12
N VAL A 175 4.92 -15.59 7.17
CA VAL A 175 5.34 -16.22 8.42
C VAL A 175 4.17 -16.94 9.10
N ASP A 176 3.04 -16.27 9.22
CA ASP A 176 1.85 -16.80 9.90
C ASP A 176 1.25 -17.97 9.12
N TYR A 177 1.25 -17.90 7.79
CA TYR A 177 0.79 -19.02 6.97
C TYR A 177 1.67 -20.25 7.14
N VAL A 178 3.00 -20.12 7.11
CA VAL A 178 3.92 -21.26 7.34
C VAL A 178 3.72 -21.85 8.72
N LYS A 179 3.65 -21.03 9.77
CA LYS A 179 3.42 -21.49 11.15
C LYS A 179 2.11 -22.25 11.31
N ALA A 180 1.05 -21.81 10.64
CA ALA A 180 -0.26 -22.41 10.73
C ALA A 180 -0.41 -23.72 9.93
N ASN A 181 0.34 -23.86 8.82
CA ASN A 181 0.07 -24.92 7.83
C ASN A 181 1.22 -25.91 7.63
N ALA A 182 2.39 -25.69 8.23
CA ALA A 182 3.58 -26.52 8.00
C ALA A 182 4.42 -26.73 9.26
N ALA A 183 3.87 -27.48 10.22
CA ALA A 183 4.52 -27.72 11.53
C ALA A 183 5.90 -28.38 11.45
N ASP A 184 6.19 -29.12 10.36
CA ASP A 184 7.47 -29.80 10.14
C ASP A 184 8.53 -28.88 9.48
N ILE A 185 8.17 -27.63 9.20
CA ILE A 185 9.12 -26.62 8.72
C ILE A 185 9.70 -25.88 9.92
N ASN A 186 11.03 -25.91 10.05
CA ASN A 186 11.78 -25.05 10.95
C ASN A 186 11.90 -23.65 10.30
N LEU A 187 10.99 -22.75 10.65
CA LEU A 187 11.04 -21.38 10.18
C LEU A 187 12.04 -20.59 11.04
N LEU A 188 13.09 -20.08 10.40
CA LEU A 188 14.08 -19.23 11.07
C LEU A 188 13.46 -17.88 11.44
N GLU A 189 14.00 -17.25 12.47
CA GLU A 189 13.57 -15.89 12.87
C GLU A 189 13.75 -14.94 11.67
N PRO A 190 12.68 -14.20 11.28
CA PRO A 190 12.75 -13.30 10.15
C PRO A 190 13.83 -12.24 10.30
N GLN A 191 14.59 -12.01 9.23
CA GLN A 191 15.59 -10.95 9.17
C GLN A 191 14.97 -9.74 8.45
N VAL A 192 15.42 -8.54 8.80
CA VAL A 192 14.96 -7.28 8.18
C VAL A 192 16.15 -6.62 7.50
N THR A 193 15.95 -6.10 6.30
CA THR A 193 16.98 -5.39 5.53
C THR A 193 17.09 -3.92 5.94
#